data_21d6d6623dd0901616e2252fd4f0f3ed
#
_entry.id   21d6d6623dd0901616e2252fd4f0f3ed
#
_cell.length_a   1.000
_cell.length_b   1.000
_cell.length_c   1.000
_cell.angle_alpha   90.00
_cell.angle_beta   90.00
_cell.angle_gamma   90.00
#
_symmetry.space_group_name_H-M   'P 1'
#
loop_
_entity.id
_entity.type
_entity.pdbx_description
1 polymer ?
#
loop_
_entity_poly.entity_id
_entity_poly.type
_entity_poly.pdbx_seq_one_letter_code
_entity_poly.pdbx_strand_id
1 'polypeptide(L)'
;NQAQLFEKKLEERRGKWNKILTLKNSPSLNKYNFLLDNDKLTLTHNNNEILTINSNERDQYELLSNKILDLESSLQKPTYLMKNKDIPFFDTSISNKTLLTHSVSLINIKSIEDFRNKTNQEIETQRFRGNIYVDGIEAWEERNWIGKIIKINDISFKVEKNIPRCVAINLKPNTDDNSL
;
A
#
# COMPACT_ATOMS: atom_id res chain seq x y z
N ASN A 1 3.89 -5.35 -31.19
CA ASN A 1 3.71 -3.99 -30.74
C ASN A 1 3.81 -3.95 -29.21
N GLN A 2 4.67 -3.05 -28.66
CA GLN A 2 4.93 -2.99 -27.20
C GLN A 2 3.66 -2.77 -26.37
N ALA A 3 2.71 -1.99 -26.86
CA ALA A 3 1.44 -1.75 -26.19
C ALA A 3 0.58 -3.03 -26.07
N GLN A 4 0.51 -3.83 -27.13
CA GLN A 4 -0.21 -5.10 -27.12
C GLN A 4 0.44 -6.16 -26.22
N LEU A 5 1.76 -6.15 -26.14
CA LEU A 5 2.51 -7.03 -25.23
C LEU A 5 2.30 -6.61 -23.75
N PHE A 6 2.19 -5.32 -23.51
CA PHE A 6 1.89 -4.77 -22.18
C PHE A 6 0.47 -5.11 -21.75
N GLU A 7 -0.53 -4.92 -22.61
CA GLU A 7 -1.93 -5.30 -22.36
C GLU A 7 -2.08 -6.80 -22.07
N LYS A 8 -1.44 -7.65 -22.88
CA LYS A 8 -1.43 -9.11 -22.66
C LYS A 8 -0.82 -9.49 -21.31
N LYS A 9 0.29 -8.85 -20.93
CA LYS A 9 0.93 -9.06 -19.61
C LYS A 9 0.05 -8.55 -18.46
N LEU A 10 -0.73 -7.50 -18.65
CA LEU A 10 -1.70 -7.01 -17.68
C LEU A 10 -2.88 -7.99 -17.51
N GLU A 11 -3.39 -8.54 -18.59
CA GLU A 11 -4.47 -9.54 -18.54
C GLU A 11 -4.03 -10.84 -17.88
N GLU A 12 -2.84 -11.33 -18.20
CA GLU A 12 -2.24 -12.49 -17.52
C GLU A 12 -2.05 -12.26 -16.03
N ARG A 13 -1.87 -11.01 -15.59
CA ARG A 13 -1.75 -10.63 -14.18
C ARG A 13 -3.10 -10.54 -13.48
N ARG A 14 -4.14 -10.02 -14.14
CA ARG A 14 -5.50 -9.95 -13.54
C ARG A 14 -5.96 -11.30 -13.03
N GLY A 15 -5.62 -12.38 -13.72
CA GLY A 15 -5.91 -13.76 -13.28
C GLY A 15 -5.05 -14.26 -12.11
N LYS A 16 -4.00 -13.53 -11.68
CA LYS A 16 -3.05 -13.96 -10.66
C LYS A 16 -3.05 -13.12 -9.37
N TRP A 17 -3.87 -12.07 -9.31
CA TRP A 17 -3.94 -11.18 -8.15
C TRP A 17 -4.34 -11.88 -6.85
N ASN A 18 -5.19 -12.89 -6.93
CA ASN A 18 -5.57 -13.72 -5.78
C ASN A 18 -4.42 -14.59 -5.24
N LYS A 19 -3.30 -14.65 -5.96
CA LYS A 19 -2.07 -15.36 -5.54
C LYS A 19 -1.04 -14.43 -4.89
N ILE A 20 -1.28 -13.12 -4.88
CA ILE A 20 -0.40 -12.15 -4.24
C ILE A 20 -0.95 -11.86 -2.86
N LEU A 21 -0.08 -11.93 -1.85
CA LEU A 21 -0.45 -11.54 -0.49
C LEU A 21 -0.70 -10.04 -0.43
N THR A 22 -1.87 -9.69 0.05
CA THR A 22 -2.32 -8.33 0.26
C THR A 22 -3.08 -8.25 1.57
N LEU A 23 -3.25 -7.07 2.14
CA LEU A 23 -4.07 -6.89 3.35
C LEU A 23 -5.55 -7.23 3.14
N LYS A 24 -5.99 -7.42 1.89
CA LYS A 24 -7.35 -7.85 1.58
C LYS A 24 -7.55 -9.36 1.77
N ASN A 25 -6.56 -10.16 1.42
CA ASN A 25 -6.62 -11.62 1.50
C ASN A 25 -5.78 -12.21 2.64
N SER A 26 -4.94 -11.41 3.28
CA SER A 26 -4.11 -11.77 4.41
C SER A 26 -4.04 -10.59 5.39
N PRO A 27 -5.15 -10.28 6.09
CA PRO A 27 -5.25 -9.12 6.99
C PRO A 27 -4.22 -9.14 8.12
N SER A 28 -3.87 -10.33 8.59
CA SER A 28 -2.88 -10.57 9.66
C SER A 28 -1.49 -10.01 9.33
N LEU A 29 -1.14 -9.86 8.05
CA LEU A 29 0.11 -9.21 7.64
C LEU A 29 0.19 -7.74 8.09
N ASN A 30 -0.93 -7.12 8.44
CA ASN A 30 -0.95 -5.75 8.94
C ASN A 30 -0.27 -5.58 10.32
N LYS A 31 -0.02 -6.67 11.04
CA LYS A 31 0.76 -6.68 12.30
C LYS A 31 2.24 -6.37 12.08
N TYR A 32 2.73 -6.64 10.89
CA TYR A 32 4.15 -6.58 10.55
C TYR A 32 4.47 -5.33 9.74
N ASN A 33 5.65 -4.77 9.98
CA ASN A 33 6.18 -3.69 9.17
C ASN A 33 7.36 -4.20 8.34
N PHE A 34 7.39 -3.78 7.08
CA PHE A 34 8.47 -4.03 6.15
C PHE A 34 9.17 -2.70 5.85
N LEU A 35 10.41 -2.59 6.24
CA LEU A 35 11.24 -1.42 5.96
C LEU A 35 12.32 -1.82 4.96
N LEU A 36 12.35 -1.12 3.82
CA LEU A 36 13.44 -1.25 2.85
C LEU A 36 14.33 -0.02 2.95
N ASP A 37 15.57 -0.23 3.37
CA ASP A 37 16.62 0.79 3.38
C ASP A 37 17.75 0.31 2.46
N ASN A 38 17.92 1.00 1.33
CA ASN A 38 18.78 0.56 0.24
C ASN A 38 18.43 -0.88 -0.19
N ASP A 39 19.31 -1.83 0.09
CA ASP A 39 19.10 -3.25 -0.23
C ASP A 39 18.71 -4.09 1.01
N LYS A 40 18.62 -3.47 2.15
CA LYS A 40 18.31 -4.13 3.42
C LYS A 40 16.80 -4.11 3.66
N LEU A 41 16.15 -5.27 3.58
CA LEU A 41 14.74 -5.44 3.89
C LEU A 41 14.58 -6.00 5.30
N THR A 42 13.99 -5.22 6.19
CA THR A 42 13.77 -5.57 7.59
C THR A 42 12.29 -5.81 7.85
N LEU A 43 11.97 -6.95 8.44
CA LEU A 43 10.65 -7.32 8.94
C LEU A 43 10.62 -7.09 10.44
N THR A 44 9.63 -6.32 10.92
CA THR A 44 9.44 -6.05 12.35
C THR A 44 8.01 -6.32 12.81
N HIS A 45 7.85 -6.61 14.09
CA HIS A 45 6.57 -6.69 14.79
C HIS A 45 6.69 -6.02 16.15
N ASN A 46 5.80 -5.10 16.48
CA ASN A 46 5.83 -4.31 17.72
C ASN A 46 7.21 -3.65 17.96
N ASN A 47 7.78 -3.08 16.90
CA ASN A 47 9.10 -2.46 16.87
C ASN A 47 10.29 -3.41 17.13
N ASN A 48 10.05 -4.70 17.27
CA ASN A 48 11.11 -5.70 17.37
C ASN A 48 11.46 -6.26 15.99
N GLU A 49 12.74 -6.31 15.69
CA GLU A 49 13.23 -6.95 14.47
C GLU A 49 12.99 -8.46 14.54
N ILE A 50 12.38 -9.01 13.50
CA ILE A 50 12.13 -10.45 13.34
C ILE A 50 13.13 -11.07 12.38
N LEU A 51 13.39 -10.38 11.27
CA LEU A 51 14.27 -10.84 10.22
C LEU A 51 14.77 -9.64 9.40
N THR A 52 16.02 -9.71 9.02
CA THR A 52 16.60 -8.80 8.03
C THR A 52 17.27 -9.61 6.93
N ILE A 53 17.00 -9.23 5.67
CA ILE A 53 17.58 -9.84 4.48
C ILE A 53 18.14 -8.78 3.53
N ASN A 54 19.06 -9.19 2.66
CA ASN A 54 19.47 -8.39 1.52
C ASN A 54 18.51 -8.64 0.33
N SER A 55 17.81 -7.60 -0.09
CA SER A 55 16.80 -7.68 -1.17
C SER A 55 17.38 -7.90 -2.58
N ASN A 56 18.69 -7.96 -2.75
CA ASN A 56 19.36 -8.32 -4.02
C ASN A 56 19.86 -9.76 -4.04
N GLU A 57 19.86 -10.45 -2.89
CA GLU A 57 20.34 -11.83 -2.76
C GLU A 57 19.14 -12.80 -2.75
N ARG A 58 18.98 -13.55 -3.85
CA ARG A 58 17.81 -14.41 -4.03
C ARG A 58 17.75 -15.60 -3.07
N ASP A 59 18.89 -16.10 -2.63
CA ASP A 59 19.00 -17.16 -1.61
C ASP A 59 18.39 -16.74 -0.27
N GLN A 60 18.45 -15.44 0.06
CA GLN A 60 17.83 -14.91 1.27
C GLN A 60 16.31 -14.76 1.16
N TYR A 61 15.73 -14.84 -0.04
CA TYR A 61 14.27 -14.78 -0.22
C TYR A 61 13.56 -15.99 0.40
N GLU A 62 14.22 -17.13 0.43
CA GLU A 62 13.69 -18.34 1.06
C GLU A 62 13.59 -18.19 2.59
N LEU A 63 14.55 -17.50 3.20
CA LEU A 63 14.51 -17.17 4.63
C LEU A 63 13.26 -16.34 4.97
N LEU A 64 12.98 -15.32 4.17
CA LEU A 64 11.77 -14.49 4.34
C LEU A 64 10.49 -15.28 4.10
N SER A 65 10.47 -16.13 3.06
CA SER A 65 9.33 -16.98 2.74
C SER A 65 8.98 -17.91 3.89
N ASN A 66 9.97 -18.62 4.41
CA ASN A 66 9.80 -19.54 5.54
C ASN A 66 9.36 -18.79 6.80
N LYS A 67 9.97 -17.62 7.06
CA LYS A 67 9.60 -16.80 8.22
C LYS A 67 8.16 -16.32 8.17
N ILE A 68 7.67 -15.87 7.01
CA ILE A 68 6.27 -15.46 6.83
C ILE A 68 5.33 -16.67 7.01
N LEU A 69 5.70 -17.84 6.51
CA LEU A 69 4.92 -19.07 6.69
C LEU A 69 4.82 -19.47 8.16
N ASP A 70 5.89 -19.34 8.90
CA ASP A 70 5.92 -19.62 10.36
C ASP A 70 5.04 -18.63 11.15
N LEU A 71 5.05 -17.38 10.74
CA LEU A 71 4.30 -16.30 11.42
C LEU A 71 2.81 -16.32 11.09
N GLU A 72 2.43 -16.82 9.92
CA GLU A 72 1.07 -16.79 9.38
C GLU A 72 0.51 -18.20 9.20
N SER A 73 -0.04 -18.77 10.26
CA SER A 73 -0.63 -20.12 10.27
C SER A 73 -1.78 -20.31 9.26
N SER A 74 -2.38 -19.23 8.77
CA SER A 74 -3.41 -19.27 7.73
C SER A 74 -2.84 -19.59 6.34
N LEU A 75 -1.54 -19.44 6.14
CA LEU A 75 -0.88 -19.73 4.88
C LEU A 75 -0.56 -21.23 4.79
N GLN A 76 -1.11 -21.87 3.75
CA GLN A 76 -0.90 -23.30 3.51
C GLN A 76 0.28 -23.58 2.57
N LYS A 77 0.87 -22.55 1.97
CA LYS A 77 1.93 -22.66 0.96
C LYS A 77 2.98 -21.59 1.17
N PRO A 78 4.26 -21.90 0.85
CA PRO A 78 5.32 -20.92 0.86
C PRO A 78 4.98 -19.70 0.00
N THR A 79 5.38 -18.54 0.49
CA THR A 79 5.29 -17.28 -0.23
C THR A 79 6.65 -16.95 -0.84
N TYR A 80 6.66 -16.13 -1.86
CA TYR A 80 7.90 -15.74 -2.53
C TYR A 80 7.95 -14.23 -2.68
N LEU A 81 9.07 -13.63 -2.29
CA LEU A 81 9.32 -12.23 -2.58
C LEU A 81 9.55 -12.07 -4.10
N MET A 82 8.81 -11.16 -4.70
CA MET A 82 8.95 -10.86 -6.12
C MET A 82 9.34 -9.41 -6.30
N LYS A 83 10.44 -9.19 -7.02
CA LYS A 83 10.90 -7.87 -7.45
C LYS A 83 10.91 -7.83 -8.98
N ASN A 84 10.20 -6.90 -9.57
CA ASN A 84 10.21 -6.70 -11.02
C ASN A 84 10.40 -5.21 -11.32
N LYS A 85 11.55 -4.86 -11.89
CA LYS A 85 11.91 -3.47 -12.23
C LYS A 85 11.05 -2.90 -13.36
N ASP A 86 10.61 -3.75 -14.29
CA ASP A 86 9.89 -3.30 -15.50
C ASP A 86 8.40 -3.15 -15.25
N ILE A 87 7.88 -3.80 -14.22
CA ILE A 87 6.46 -3.84 -13.92
C ILE A 87 6.25 -3.72 -12.41
N PRO A 88 6.17 -2.49 -11.90
CA PRO A 88 5.86 -2.25 -10.50
C PRO A 88 4.46 -2.77 -10.16
N PHE A 89 4.30 -3.29 -8.95
CA PHE A 89 3.01 -3.71 -8.45
C PHE A 89 2.16 -2.47 -8.15
N PHE A 90 0.99 -2.40 -8.76
CA PHE A 90 -0.02 -1.41 -8.44
C PHE A 90 -1.41 -2.02 -8.58
N ASP A 91 -2.38 -1.48 -7.88
CA ASP A 91 -3.76 -1.90 -8.00
C ASP A 91 -4.34 -1.38 -9.32
N THR A 92 -4.54 -2.30 -10.28
CA THR A 92 -5.08 -1.98 -11.60
C THR A 92 -6.54 -1.53 -11.56
N SER A 93 -7.25 -1.78 -10.44
CA SER A 93 -8.63 -1.33 -10.26
C SER A 93 -8.73 0.20 -10.13
N ILE A 94 -7.65 0.85 -9.73
CA ILE A 94 -7.59 2.31 -9.53
C ILE A 94 -7.35 3.05 -10.85
N SER A 95 -6.78 2.38 -11.86
CA SER A 95 -6.37 3.03 -13.11
C SER A 95 -6.87 2.31 -14.33
N ASN A 96 -7.75 2.94 -15.08
CA ASN A 96 -8.14 2.47 -16.41
C ASN A 96 -7.16 2.90 -17.52
N LYS A 97 -6.27 3.85 -17.33
CA LYS A 97 -5.40 4.38 -18.41
C LYS A 97 -4.11 5.07 -17.96
N THR A 98 -3.87 5.28 -16.66
CA THR A 98 -2.70 6.03 -16.18
C THR A 98 -1.74 5.10 -15.45
N LEU A 99 -0.46 5.17 -15.81
CA LEU A 99 0.62 4.52 -15.05
C LEU A 99 0.75 5.23 -13.70
N LEU A 100 0.03 4.78 -12.69
CA LEU A 100 0.10 5.32 -11.33
C LEU A 100 1.39 4.90 -10.58
N THR A 101 2.37 4.38 -11.30
CA THR A 101 3.65 3.95 -10.75
C THR A 101 4.48 5.09 -10.17
N HIS A 102 4.19 6.31 -10.60
CA HIS A 102 4.82 7.54 -10.12
C HIS A 102 3.84 8.44 -9.36
N SER A 103 2.75 7.87 -8.85
CA SER A 103 1.78 8.62 -8.07
C SER A 103 1.95 8.40 -6.59
N VAL A 104 1.62 9.41 -5.81
CA VAL A 104 1.55 9.37 -4.36
C VAL A 104 0.14 9.73 -3.91
N SER A 105 -0.25 9.21 -2.75
CA SER A 105 -1.52 9.55 -2.12
C SER A 105 -1.33 10.69 -1.11
N LEU A 106 -2.20 11.69 -1.19
CA LEU A 106 -2.25 12.78 -0.23
C LEU A 106 -3.52 12.65 0.61
N ILE A 107 -3.39 12.87 1.89
CA ILE A 107 -4.48 12.81 2.88
C ILE A 107 -4.53 14.13 3.64
N ASN A 108 -5.69 14.74 3.70
CA ASN A 108 -5.96 15.92 4.53
C ASN A 108 -6.38 15.46 5.94
N ILE A 109 -5.63 15.86 6.95
CA ILE A 109 -5.89 15.51 8.36
C ILE A 109 -7.24 16.07 8.80
N LYS A 110 -7.58 17.29 8.41
CA LYS A 110 -8.87 17.90 8.74
C LYS A 110 -10.06 17.13 8.16
N SER A 111 -9.92 16.52 6.98
CA SER A 111 -10.94 15.65 6.41
C SER A 111 -11.16 14.38 7.23
N ILE A 112 -10.09 13.83 7.82
CA ILE A 112 -10.21 12.67 8.73
C ILE A 112 -10.88 13.10 10.03
N GLU A 113 -10.53 14.25 10.60
CA GLU A 113 -11.16 14.79 11.81
C GLU A 113 -12.66 15.02 11.59
N ASP A 114 -13.05 15.62 10.50
CA ASP A 114 -14.46 15.83 10.14
C ASP A 114 -15.20 14.49 9.94
N PHE A 115 -14.52 13.50 9.33
CA PHE A 115 -15.09 12.16 9.20
C PHE A 115 -15.30 11.48 10.54
N ARG A 116 -14.33 11.55 11.47
CA ARG A 116 -14.48 11.06 12.86
C ARG A 116 -15.68 11.68 13.55
N ASN A 117 -15.80 13.00 13.47
CA ASN A 117 -16.89 13.74 14.08
C ASN A 117 -18.26 13.33 13.52
N LYS A 118 -18.37 13.15 12.20
CA LYS A 118 -19.61 12.76 11.53
C LYS A 118 -20.03 11.33 11.80
N THR A 119 -19.07 10.44 11.99
CA THR A 119 -19.33 9.01 12.24
C THR A 119 -19.37 8.67 13.72
N ASN A 120 -18.91 9.58 14.58
CA ASN A 120 -18.70 9.36 16.01
C ASN A 120 -17.84 8.10 16.28
N GLN A 121 -16.77 7.95 15.48
CA GLN A 121 -15.86 6.81 15.56
C GLN A 121 -14.42 7.28 15.75
N GLU A 122 -13.69 6.59 16.62
CA GLU A 122 -12.25 6.77 16.76
C GLU A 122 -11.53 6.03 15.61
N ILE A 123 -11.00 6.80 14.67
CA ILE A 123 -10.37 6.27 13.48
C ILE A 123 -8.92 6.77 13.40
N GLU A 124 -7.97 5.86 13.45
CA GLU A 124 -6.56 6.20 13.35
C GLU A 124 -6.22 6.71 11.93
N THR A 125 -5.52 7.83 11.87
CA THR A 125 -5.11 8.45 10.59
C THR A 125 -4.35 7.48 9.69
N GLN A 126 -3.54 6.61 10.27
CA GLN A 126 -2.73 5.61 9.58
C GLN A 126 -3.56 4.56 8.82
N ARG A 127 -4.83 4.34 9.15
CA ARG A 127 -5.72 3.45 8.38
C ARG A 127 -5.83 3.85 6.92
N PHE A 128 -5.69 5.15 6.64
CA PHE A 128 -5.77 5.68 5.28
C PHE A 128 -4.50 5.46 4.46
N ARG A 129 -3.39 5.04 5.08
CA ARG A 129 -2.14 4.67 4.38
C ARG A 129 -1.70 5.69 3.33
N GLY A 130 -1.78 6.99 3.69
CA GLY A 130 -1.32 8.08 2.84
C GLY A 130 0.21 8.10 2.74
N ASN A 131 0.73 8.50 1.59
CA ASN A 131 2.15 8.79 1.44
C ASN A 131 2.48 10.18 1.99
N ILE A 132 1.55 11.13 1.83
CA ILE A 132 1.69 12.51 2.28
C ILE A 132 0.47 12.85 3.14
N TYR A 133 0.70 13.40 4.31
CA TYR A 133 -0.35 13.94 5.16
C TYR A 133 -0.17 15.46 5.23
N VAL A 134 -1.25 16.20 4.99
CA VAL A 134 -1.28 17.67 5.06
C VAL A 134 -2.27 18.11 6.13
N ASP A 135 -1.94 19.21 6.77
CA ASP A 135 -2.78 19.87 7.77
C ASP A 135 -2.86 21.38 7.46
N GLY A 136 -3.75 22.08 8.18
CA GLY A 136 -3.91 23.52 8.05
C GLY A 136 -4.74 23.99 6.84
N ILE A 137 -5.44 23.06 6.19
CA ILE A 137 -6.41 23.33 5.12
C ILE A 137 -7.80 22.87 5.56
N GLU A 138 -8.84 23.49 4.98
CA GLU A 138 -10.22 23.11 5.30
C GLU A 138 -10.53 21.64 4.98
N ALA A 139 -11.41 21.05 5.76
CA ALA A 139 -11.84 19.68 5.52
C ALA A 139 -12.45 19.53 4.13
N TRP A 140 -12.01 18.52 3.40
CA TRP A 140 -12.44 18.17 2.03
C TRP A 140 -12.00 19.14 0.93
N GLU A 141 -11.23 20.17 1.24
CA GLU A 141 -10.71 21.13 0.24
C GLU A 141 -9.85 20.43 -0.82
N GLU A 142 -9.15 19.36 -0.48
CA GLU A 142 -8.36 18.56 -1.41
C GLU A 142 -9.17 18.00 -2.59
N ARG A 143 -10.50 17.87 -2.44
CA ARG A 143 -11.38 17.41 -3.52
C ARG A 143 -11.52 18.44 -4.63
N ASN A 144 -11.35 19.72 -4.30
CA ASN A 144 -11.39 20.83 -5.25
C ASN A 144 -10.10 20.97 -6.07
N TRP A 145 -9.09 20.15 -5.75
CA TRP A 145 -7.80 20.21 -6.43
C TRP A 145 -7.70 19.29 -7.64
N ILE A 146 -8.69 18.44 -7.90
CA ILE A 146 -8.67 17.52 -9.05
C ILE A 146 -8.43 18.30 -10.34
N GLY A 147 -7.45 17.85 -11.14
CA GLY A 147 -7.01 18.48 -12.37
C GLY A 147 -6.05 19.67 -12.19
N LYS A 148 -5.86 20.15 -10.96
CA LYS A 148 -4.95 21.25 -10.64
C LYS A 148 -3.53 20.76 -10.38
N ILE A 149 -2.58 21.69 -10.46
CA ILE A 149 -1.20 21.49 -10.00
C ILE A 149 -1.07 22.11 -8.62
N ILE A 150 -0.64 21.32 -7.66
CA ILE A 150 -0.27 21.76 -6.32
C ILE A 150 1.24 21.71 -6.15
N LYS A 151 1.78 22.52 -5.26
CA LYS A 151 3.21 22.55 -4.95
C LYS A 151 3.41 22.23 -3.47
N ILE A 152 4.28 21.27 -3.20
CA ILE A 152 4.71 20.91 -1.83
C ILE A 152 6.22 21.07 -1.81
N ASN A 153 6.70 22.06 -1.06
CA ASN A 153 8.09 22.54 -1.15
C ASN A 153 8.42 22.90 -2.62
N ASP A 154 9.47 22.30 -3.18
CA ASP A 154 9.91 22.56 -4.56
C ASP A 154 9.35 21.55 -5.58
N ILE A 155 8.52 20.61 -5.15
CA ILE A 155 7.97 19.58 -6.02
C ILE A 155 6.54 19.94 -6.42
N SER A 156 6.27 19.90 -7.72
CA SER A 156 4.93 20.09 -8.29
C SER A 156 4.25 18.75 -8.53
N PHE A 157 2.99 18.63 -8.09
CA PHE A 157 2.16 17.45 -8.25
C PHE A 157 0.89 17.83 -9.03
N LYS A 158 0.55 17.04 -10.03
CA LYS A 158 -0.77 17.10 -10.65
C LYS A 158 -1.73 16.21 -9.88
N VAL A 159 -2.85 16.78 -9.43
CA VAL A 159 -3.89 16.03 -8.74
C VAL A 159 -4.77 15.33 -9.78
N GLU A 160 -4.67 14.00 -9.86
CA GLU A 160 -5.34 13.23 -10.90
C GLU A 160 -6.79 12.89 -10.52
N LYS A 161 -7.01 12.39 -9.31
CA LYS A 161 -8.34 11.94 -8.88
C LYS A 161 -8.42 11.65 -7.39
N ASN A 162 -9.65 11.51 -6.88
CA ASN A 162 -9.91 10.92 -5.58
C ASN A 162 -9.55 9.44 -5.56
N ILE A 163 -9.02 8.96 -4.45
CA ILE A 163 -8.65 7.57 -4.25
C ILE A 163 -9.82 6.85 -3.60
N PRO A 164 -10.46 5.88 -4.28
CA PRO A 164 -11.45 5.02 -3.63
C PRO A 164 -10.78 4.20 -2.52
N ARG A 165 -11.48 3.98 -1.43
CA ARG A 165 -10.98 3.20 -0.30
C ARG A 165 -11.46 1.76 -0.40
N CYS A 166 -10.55 0.83 -0.16
CA CYS A 166 -10.88 -0.59 -0.07
C CYS A 166 -11.06 -1.00 1.40
N VAL A 167 -11.54 -2.20 1.63
CA VAL A 167 -11.78 -2.76 2.98
C VAL A 167 -10.53 -2.76 3.90
N ALA A 168 -9.34 -2.57 3.35
CA ALA A 168 -8.13 -2.51 4.16
C ALA A 168 -8.07 -1.31 5.12
N ILE A 169 -8.91 -0.29 4.95
CA ILE A 169 -9.03 0.81 5.93
C ILE A 169 -9.68 0.35 7.23
N ASN A 170 -10.42 -0.76 7.22
CA ASN A 170 -11.03 -1.32 8.43
C ASN A 170 -9.96 -1.93 9.37
N LEU A 171 -8.78 -2.23 8.86
CA LEU A 171 -7.70 -2.79 9.67
C LEU A 171 -7.07 -1.70 10.54
N LYS A 172 -7.11 -1.91 11.85
CA LYS A 172 -6.40 -1.08 12.82
C LYS A 172 -4.88 -1.18 12.57
N PRO A 173 -4.15 -0.06 12.51
CA PRO A 173 -2.71 -0.08 12.25
C PRO A 173 -1.95 -1.02 13.18
N ASN A 174 -0.98 -1.77 12.64
CA ASN A 174 -0.12 -2.70 13.35
C ASN A 174 -0.84 -3.84 14.09
N THR A 175 -2.08 -4.15 13.71
CA THR A 175 -2.86 -5.26 14.24
C THR A 175 -3.54 -6.03 13.12
N ASP A 176 -4.20 -7.14 13.44
CA ASP A 176 -5.13 -7.85 12.56
C ASP A 176 -6.61 -7.54 12.91
N ASP A 177 -6.83 -6.59 13.82
CA ASP A 177 -8.14 -6.11 14.18
C ASP A 177 -8.78 -5.32 13.03
N ASN A 178 -9.91 -5.78 12.55
CA ASN A 178 -10.73 -5.15 11.50
C ASN A 178 -12.04 -4.58 12.01
N SER A 179 -12.10 -4.25 13.29
CA SER A 179 -13.25 -3.64 13.94
C SER A 179 -13.35 -2.14 13.60
N LEU A 180 -13.98 -1.81 12.48
CA LEU A 180 -14.41 -0.44 12.17
C LEU A 180 -15.90 -0.43 11.91
#